data_8c43acfb3ba1f956f530e812e1601ae0
#
_entry.id   8c43acfb3ba1f956f530e812e1601ae0
#
_cell.length_a   1.000
_cell.length_b   1.000
_cell.length_c   1.000
_cell.angle_alpha   90.00
_cell.angle_beta   90.00
_cell.angle_gamma   90.00
#
_symmetry.space_group_name_H-M   'P 1'
#
loop_
_entity.id
_entity.type
_entity.pdbx_description
1 polymer ?
#
loop_
_entity_poly.entity_id
_entity_poly.type
_entity_poly.pdbx_seq_one_letter_code
_entity_poly.pdbx_strand_id
1 'polypeptide(L)'
;MIARGSGKIVQIGSVQSQLARPSIAAYSATKGGIAMFTKGLAADLAPHGIQVNTLAPGYFATELTKALVEDEEFSAWVARRTPDGHWGDVEDLVGPLVFLASDASRFVNGQTLHVDGGMTAVV
;
A
#
# COMPACT_ATOMS: atom_id res chain seq x y z
N MET A 1 22.62 -4.85 -1.72
CA MET A 1 22.25 -4.14 -0.49
C MET A 1 23.02 -4.67 0.72
N ILE A 2 23.03 -5.97 0.99
CA ILE A 2 23.75 -6.55 2.16
C ILE A 2 25.24 -6.16 2.17
N ALA A 3 25.98 -6.39 1.09
CA ALA A 3 27.41 -6.01 1.01
C ALA A 3 27.68 -4.51 1.19
N ARG A 4 26.69 -3.66 0.91
CA ARG A 4 26.79 -2.20 1.11
C ARG A 4 26.38 -1.76 2.51
N GLY A 5 25.69 -2.60 3.27
CA GLY A 5 25.15 -2.27 4.58
C GLY A 5 24.01 -1.25 4.57
N SER A 6 23.32 -1.10 3.44
CA SER A 6 22.20 -0.15 3.34
C SER A 6 21.26 -0.50 2.17
N GLY A 7 20.00 -0.18 2.33
CA GLY A 7 18.99 -0.33 1.27
C GLY A 7 17.56 -0.07 1.72
N LYS A 8 16.70 0.17 0.75
CA LYS A 8 15.26 0.31 0.94
C LYS A 8 14.55 -0.63 -0.01
N ILE A 9 13.62 -1.42 0.51
CA ILE A 9 12.73 -2.28 -0.27
C ILE A 9 11.31 -1.81 0.02
N VAL A 10 10.58 -1.44 -1.03
CA VAL A 10 9.17 -1.04 -0.93
C VAL A 10 8.33 -2.05 -1.69
N GLN A 11 7.54 -2.81 -0.96
CA GLN A 11 6.56 -3.73 -1.53
C GLN A 11 5.27 -2.98 -1.85
N ILE A 12 4.56 -3.41 -2.89
CA ILE A 12 3.26 -2.82 -3.23
C ILE A 12 2.14 -3.72 -2.70
N GLY A 13 1.55 -3.25 -1.60
CA GLY A 13 0.37 -3.85 -1.01
C GLY A 13 -0.94 -3.36 -1.64
N SER A 14 -1.94 -3.21 -0.80
CA SER A 14 -3.27 -2.67 -1.11
C SER A 14 -4.01 -2.44 0.21
N VAL A 15 -5.10 -1.69 0.21
CA VAL A 15 -6.09 -1.73 1.31
C VAL A 15 -6.56 -3.17 1.57
N GLN A 16 -6.52 -4.02 0.55
CA GLN A 16 -6.83 -5.45 0.67
C GLN A 16 -5.74 -6.27 1.38
N SER A 17 -4.66 -5.66 1.81
CA SER A 17 -3.72 -6.26 2.77
C SER A 17 -4.31 -6.35 4.18
N GLN A 18 -5.36 -5.58 4.46
CA GLN A 18 -6.03 -5.49 5.76
C GLN A 18 -7.54 -5.68 5.66
N LEU A 19 -8.15 -5.22 4.57
CA LEU A 19 -9.59 -5.32 4.33
C LEU A 19 -9.89 -6.44 3.33
N ALA A 20 -11.17 -6.78 3.20
CA ALA A 20 -11.66 -7.66 2.16
C ALA A 20 -13.02 -7.19 1.64
N ARG A 21 -13.36 -7.60 0.42
CA ARG A 21 -14.70 -7.48 -0.15
C ARG A 21 -15.07 -8.76 -0.90
N PRO A 22 -16.34 -8.98 -1.20
CA PRO A 22 -16.78 -10.14 -1.98
C PRO A 22 -16.02 -10.27 -3.31
N SER A 23 -15.88 -11.50 -3.78
CA SER A 23 -15.31 -11.91 -5.09
C SER A 23 -13.81 -11.70 -5.31
N ILE A 24 -13.03 -11.25 -4.30
CA ILE A 24 -11.58 -11.03 -4.44
C ILE A 24 -10.73 -11.75 -3.39
N ALA A 25 -11.20 -12.89 -2.86
CA ALA A 25 -10.49 -13.62 -1.79
C ALA A 25 -9.04 -13.98 -2.16
N ALA A 26 -8.79 -14.45 -3.39
CA ALA A 26 -7.45 -14.77 -3.86
C ALA A 26 -6.54 -13.54 -3.90
N TYR A 27 -7.05 -12.41 -4.39
CA TYR A 27 -6.32 -11.14 -4.39
C TYR A 27 -6.00 -10.67 -2.96
N SER A 28 -6.98 -10.72 -2.05
CA SER A 28 -6.79 -10.36 -0.64
C SER A 28 -5.74 -11.26 0.03
N ALA A 29 -5.75 -12.56 -0.27
CA ALA A 29 -4.73 -13.48 0.24
C ALA A 29 -3.32 -13.09 -0.23
N THR A 30 -3.14 -12.73 -1.52
CA THR A 30 -1.83 -12.29 -2.04
C THR A 30 -1.38 -10.99 -1.39
N LYS A 31 -2.27 -10.03 -1.23
CA LYS A 31 -1.93 -8.71 -0.65
C LYS A 31 -1.72 -8.78 0.87
N GLY A 32 -2.47 -9.61 1.59
CA GLY A 32 -2.19 -9.96 2.98
C GLY A 32 -0.85 -10.67 3.15
N GLY A 33 -0.54 -11.60 2.24
CA GLY A 33 0.77 -12.27 2.18
C GLY A 33 1.93 -11.28 2.01
N ILE A 34 1.79 -10.27 1.15
CA ILE A 34 2.82 -9.22 0.98
C ILE A 34 3.06 -8.46 2.29
N ALA A 35 2.01 -8.10 3.04
CA ALA A 35 2.18 -7.41 4.31
C ALA A 35 2.96 -8.25 5.33
N MET A 36 2.67 -9.55 5.43
CA MET A 36 3.40 -10.46 6.31
C MET A 36 4.82 -10.76 5.80
N PHE A 37 5.00 -10.93 4.49
CA PHE A 37 6.31 -11.11 3.87
C PHE A 37 7.22 -9.89 4.13
N THR A 38 6.68 -8.69 4.06
CA THR A 38 7.39 -7.45 4.41
C THR A 38 7.93 -7.49 5.84
N LYS A 39 7.13 -7.95 6.81
CA LYS A 39 7.56 -8.08 8.20
C LYS A 39 8.68 -9.11 8.37
N GLY A 40 8.57 -10.26 7.70
CA GLY A 40 9.60 -11.29 7.71
C GLY A 40 10.92 -10.77 7.13
N LEU A 41 10.87 -10.18 5.93
CA LEU A 41 12.06 -9.59 5.31
C LEU A 41 12.65 -8.45 6.13
N ALA A 42 11.82 -7.63 6.78
CA ALA A 42 12.31 -6.56 7.65
C ALA A 42 13.11 -7.13 8.83
N ALA A 43 12.63 -8.21 9.44
CA ALA A 43 13.35 -8.88 10.52
C ALA A 43 14.69 -9.48 10.04
N ASP A 44 14.70 -10.14 8.89
CA ASP A 44 15.87 -10.79 8.33
C ASP A 44 16.95 -9.78 7.88
N LEU A 45 16.53 -8.64 7.32
CA LEU A 45 17.42 -7.69 6.66
C LEU A 45 17.80 -6.48 7.52
N ALA A 46 17.11 -6.23 8.63
CA ALA A 46 17.44 -5.13 9.55
C ALA A 46 18.91 -5.16 10.06
N PRO A 47 19.50 -6.33 10.42
CA PRO A 47 20.90 -6.40 10.82
C PRO A 47 21.88 -5.94 9.73
N HIS A 48 21.44 -5.89 8.49
CA HIS A 48 22.21 -5.45 7.33
C HIS A 48 21.95 -3.98 6.94
N GLY A 49 21.26 -3.20 7.79
CA GLY A 49 20.95 -1.80 7.51
C GLY A 49 19.92 -1.59 6.39
N ILE A 50 19.08 -2.59 6.11
CA ILE A 50 18.06 -2.54 5.06
C ILE A 50 16.68 -2.43 5.69
N GLN A 51 15.88 -1.43 5.27
CA GLN A 51 14.49 -1.29 5.66
C GLN A 51 13.59 -1.86 4.57
N VAL A 52 12.56 -2.60 5.01
CA VAL A 52 11.56 -3.20 4.13
C VAL A 52 10.18 -2.75 4.60
N ASN A 53 9.45 -2.06 3.74
CA ASN A 53 8.11 -1.57 4.05
C ASN A 53 7.15 -1.84 2.89
N THR A 54 5.87 -1.77 3.17
CA THR A 54 4.79 -1.89 2.17
C THR A 54 4.14 -0.52 1.97
N LEU A 55 4.01 -0.09 0.72
CA LEU A 55 3.09 0.97 0.31
C LEU A 55 1.78 0.30 -0.10
N ALA A 56 0.68 0.67 0.54
CA ALA A 56 -0.63 0.03 0.35
C ALA A 56 -1.66 1.05 -0.17
N PRO A 57 -1.80 1.17 -1.50
CA PRO A 57 -2.79 2.07 -2.10
C PRO A 57 -4.23 1.66 -1.81
N GLY A 58 -5.12 2.65 -1.73
CA GLY A 58 -6.55 2.48 -1.80
C GLY A 58 -7.06 2.32 -3.23
N TYR A 59 -8.17 2.98 -3.53
CA TYR A 59 -8.75 3.03 -4.88
C TYR A 59 -8.19 4.23 -5.64
N PHE A 60 -7.39 3.95 -6.67
CA PHE A 60 -6.70 4.92 -7.50
C PHE A 60 -7.22 4.86 -8.93
N ALA A 61 -7.43 6.03 -9.54
CA ALA A 61 -7.77 6.15 -10.94
C ALA A 61 -6.53 5.90 -11.80
N THR A 62 -6.54 4.79 -12.53
CA THR A 62 -5.45 4.34 -13.41
C THR A 62 -6.04 3.70 -14.66
N GLU A 63 -5.23 3.47 -15.68
CA GLU A 63 -5.67 2.69 -16.86
C GLU A 63 -6.22 1.30 -16.47
N LEU A 64 -5.61 0.65 -15.46
CA LEU A 64 -6.07 -0.66 -14.98
C LEU A 64 -7.46 -0.61 -14.34
N THR A 65 -7.79 0.48 -13.68
CA THR A 65 -9.06 0.66 -12.95
C THR A 65 -10.11 1.45 -13.74
N LYS A 66 -9.81 1.83 -14.97
CA LYS A 66 -10.66 2.69 -15.81
C LYS A 66 -12.11 2.21 -15.88
N ALA A 67 -12.33 0.92 -16.14
CA ALA A 67 -13.66 0.35 -16.22
C ALA A 67 -14.46 0.46 -14.89
N LEU A 68 -13.76 0.44 -13.75
CA LEU A 68 -14.38 0.63 -12.43
C LEU A 68 -14.63 2.11 -12.13
N VAL A 69 -13.77 3.01 -12.61
CA VAL A 69 -13.97 4.47 -12.50
C VAL A 69 -15.17 4.91 -13.31
N GLU A 70 -15.36 4.34 -14.50
CA GLU A 70 -16.48 4.63 -15.41
C GLU A 70 -17.80 3.98 -14.95
N ASP A 71 -17.76 3.02 -14.03
CA ASP A 71 -18.96 2.45 -13.40
C ASP A 71 -19.44 3.41 -12.29
N GLU A 72 -20.57 4.08 -12.58
CA GLU A 72 -21.15 5.09 -11.68
C GLU A 72 -21.52 4.52 -10.29
N GLU A 73 -22.04 3.29 -10.23
CA GLU A 73 -22.43 2.66 -8.96
C GLU A 73 -21.19 2.34 -8.12
N PHE A 74 -20.18 1.77 -8.75
CA PHE A 74 -18.93 1.44 -8.08
C PHE A 74 -18.18 2.71 -7.64
N SER A 75 -18.10 3.73 -8.47
CA SER A 75 -17.48 5.02 -8.14
C SER A 75 -18.20 5.73 -6.99
N ALA A 76 -19.53 5.71 -7.00
CA ALA A 76 -20.32 6.23 -5.88
C ALA A 76 -20.08 5.43 -4.58
N TRP A 77 -19.87 4.12 -4.68
CA TRP A 77 -19.51 3.30 -3.52
C TRP A 77 -18.10 3.66 -3.00
N VAL A 78 -17.11 3.81 -3.88
CA VAL A 78 -15.75 4.25 -3.51
C VAL A 78 -15.80 5.59 -2.78
N ALA A 79 -16.52 6.57 -3.34
CA ALA A 79 -16.66 7.90 -2.74
C ALA A 79 -17.32 7.84 -1.35
N ARG A 80 -18.35 7.03 -1.16
CA ARG A 80 -19.02 6.87 0.15
C ARG A 80 -18.14 6.13 1.16
N ARG A 81 -17.31 5.19 0.70
CA ARG A 81 -16.47 4.34 1.58
C ARG A 81 -15.14 4.99 1.94
N THR A 82 -14.71 5.98 1.18
CA THR A 82 -13.48 6.73 1.38
C THR A 82 -13.79 8.05 2.09
N PRO A 83 -13.26 8.33 3.29
CA PRO A 83 -13.50 9.60 3.98
C PRO A 83 -13.20 10.85 3.14
N ASP A 84 -12.14 10.83 2.32
CA ASP A 84 -11.82 11.93 1.39
C ASP A 84 -12.81 12.07 0.24
N GLY A 85 -13.69 11.08 0.02
CA GLY A 85 -14.84 11.19 -0.88
C GLY A 85 -14.55 11.00 -2.37
N HIS A 86 -13.36 10.58 -2.75
CA HIS A 86 -12.97 10.43 -4.16
C HIS A 86 -11.95 9.30 -4.39
N TRP A 87 -11.70 8.99 -5.66
CA TRP A 87 -10.58 8.17 -6.10
C TRP A 87 -9.27 8.94 -5.90
N GLY A 88 -8.20 8.24 -5.48
CA GLY A 88 -6.87 8.83 -5.44
C GLY A 88 -6.27 9.00 -6.82
N ASP A 89 -5.39 9.98 -6.97
CA ASP A 89 -4.55 10.18 -8.14
C ASP A 89 -3.19 9.50 -7.94
N VAL A 90 -2.55 9.04 -9.02
CA VAL A 90 -1.26 8.33 -8.94
C VAL A 90 -0.18 9.22 -8.31
N GLU A 91 -0.26 10.52 -8.51
CA GLU A 91 0.63 11.52 -7.92
C GLU A 91 0.61 11.52 -6.39
N ASP A 92 -0.52 11.13 -5.77
CA ASP A 92 -0.64 11.02 -4.30
C ASP A 92 0.27 9.93 -3.71
N LEU A 93 0.72 8.97 -4.53
CA LEU A 93 1.65 7.92 -4.12
C LEU A 93 3.11 8.37 -4.13
N VAL A 94 3.46 9.45 -4.82
CA VAL A 94 4.84 9.89 -5.01
C VAL A 94 5.49 10.27 -3.69
N GLY A 95 4.84 11.13 -2.91
CA GLY A 95 5.35 11.55 -1.61
C GLY A 95 5.61 10.39 -0.63
N PRO A 96 4.60 9.53 -0.38
CA PRO A 96 4.77 8.32 0.43
C PRO A 96 5.85 7.37 -0.07
N LEU A 97 5.97 7.16 -1.38
CA LEU A 97 7.01 6.33 -1.98
C LEU A 97 8.40 6.93 -1.73
N VAL A 98 8.58 8.23 -1.99
CA VAL A 98 9.85 8.94 -1.74
C VAL A 98 10.21 8.89 -0.26
N PHE A 99 9.26 9.08 0.65
CA PHE A 99 9.47 8.93 2.08
C PHE A 99 10.03 7.54 2.41
N LEU A 100 9.37 6.46 1.96
CA LEU A 100 9.80 5.09 2.24
C LEU A 100 11.13 4.73 1.58
N ALA A 101 11.46 5.34 0.44
CA ALA A 101 12.69 5.08 -0.32
C ALA A 101 13.89 5.93 0.14
N SER A 102 13.70 6.88 1.05
CA SER A 102 14.74 7.83 1.50
C SER A 102 15.14 7.63 2.95
N ASP A 103 16.15 8.37 3.40
CA ASP A 103 16.60 8.36 4.79
C ASP A 103 15.59 8.97 5.77
N ALA A 104 14.57 9.68 5.27
CA ALA A 104 13.47 10.15 6.12
C ALA A 104 12.75 8.98 6.83
N SER A 105 12.79 7.78 6.25
CA SER A 105 12.22 6.56 6.82
C SER A 105 13.26 5.62 7.45
N ARG A 106 14.46 6.12 7.82
CA ARG A 106 15.55 5.25 8.31
C ARG A 106 15.21 4.39 9.54
N PHE A 107 14.19 4.77 10.31
CA PHE A 107 13.72 4.02 11.49
C PHE A 107 12.32 3.41 11.28
N VAL A 108 11.78 3.48 10.05
CA VAL A 108 10.54 2.83 9.65
C VAL A 108 10.88 1.51 8.99
N ASN A 109 10.48 0.39 9.61
CA ASN A 109 10.79 -0.94 9.10
C ASN A 109 9.66 -1.92 9.41
N GLY A 110 9.32 -2.80 8.47
CA GLY A 110 8.25 -3.78 8.60
C GLY A 110 6.83 -3.20 8.59
N GLN A 111 6.65 -1.95 8.17
CA GLN A 111 5.37 -1.25 8.22
C GLN A 111 4.60 -1.35 6.92
N THR A 112 3.28 -1.28 7.03
CA THR A 112 2.37 -1.07 5.89
C THR A 112 1.82 0.34 5.99
N LEU A 113 2.21 1.18 5.04
CA LEU A 113 1.72 2.56 4.92
C LEU A 113 0.54 2.58 3.95
N HIS A 114 -0.65 2.78 4.48
CA HIS A 114 -1.85 2.96 3.67
C HIS A 114 -1.90 4.39 3.11
N VAL A 115 -2.18 4.50 1.82
CA VAL A 115 -2.45 5.74 1.10
C VAL A 115 -3.80 5.54 0.43
N ASP A 116 -4.88 5.90 1.11
CA ASP A 116 -6.22 5.39 0.80
C ASP A 116 -7.36 6.36 1.11
N GLY A 117 -7.05 7.66 1.32
CA GLY A 117 -8.04 8.67 1.68
C GLY A 117 -8.81 8.37 2.97
N GLY A 118 -8.20 7.59 3.89
CA GLY A 118 -8.80 7.21 5.18
C GLY A 118 -9.68 5.97 5.13
N MET A 119 -9.75 5.23 4.03
CA MET A 119 -10.63 4.06 3.88
C MET A 119 -10.40 3.01 4.97
N THR A 120 -9.15 2.75 5.37
CA THR A 120 -8.82 1.78 6.42
C THR A 120 -8.92 2.33 7.84
N ALA A 121 -9.15 3.63 8.00
CA ALA A 121 -9.26 4.28 9.31
C ALA A 121 -10.68 4.27 9.89
N VAL A 122 -11.68 3.91 9.08
CA VAL A 122 -13.10 3.93 9.46
C VAL A 122 -13.77 2.58 9.21
N VAL A 123 -14.87 2.33 9.91
CA VAL A 123 -15.73 1.13 9.81
C VAL A 123 -16.79 1.26 8.71
#